data_8603eb0f0246adc54f5a4f6a00076c76
#
_entry.id   8603eb0f0246adc54f5a4f6a00076c76
#
_cell.length_a   1.000
_cell.length_b   1.000
_cell.length_c   1.000
_cell.angle_alpha   90.00
_cell.angle_beta   90.00
_cell.angle_gamma   90.00
#
_symmetry.space_group_name_H-M   'P 1'
#
loop_
_entity.id
_entity.type
_entity.pdbx_description
1 polymer ?
#
loop_
_entity_poly.entity_id
_entity_poly.type
_entity_poly.pdbx_seq_one_letter_code
_entity_poly.pdbx_strand_id
1 'polypeptide(L)'
;MEPDRALGAVVARLRAGSGVAATASALGCTERALHRRCRDAFGYGPSTLRRILRFRMALRLAGQGVPFADTAVQAGYADQAHMARDVRELAGMPLSQLLAANGANRSTPTPSGSCTTA
;
A
#
# COMPACT_ATOMS: atom_id res chain seq x y z
N MET A 1 -5.35 3.25 27.71
CA MET A 1 -5.18 2.49 26.48
C MET A 1 -5.25 3.41 25.28
N GLU A 2 -4.36 3.23 24.41
CA GLU A 2 -4.27 4.11 23.26
C GLU A 2 -4.88 3.46 22.03
N PRO A 3 -6.01 3.97 21.55
CA PRO A 3 -6.57 3.44 20.31
C PRO A 3 -5.55 3.52 19.17
N ASP A 4 -4.75 4.58 19.17
CA ASP A 4 -3.74 4.75 18.13
C ASP A 4 -2.70 3.66 18.15
N ARG A 5 -2.35 3.20 19.35
CA ARG A 5 -1.36 2.13 19.46
C ARG A 5 -1.89 0.82 18.88
N ALA A 6 -3.16 0.51 19.17
CA ALA A 6 -3.78 -0.69 18.63
C ALA A 6 -3.88 -0.61 17.11
N LEU A 7 -4.26 0.56 16.60
CA LEU A 7 -4.37 0.76 15.17
C LEU A 7 -3.00 0.69 14.49
N GLY A 8 -1.98 1.22 15.16
CA GLY A 8 -0.62 1.11 14.65
C GLY A 8 -0.17 -0.33 14.54
N ALA A 9 -0.56 -1.16 15.51
CA ALA A 9 -0.23 -2.58 15.46
C ALA A 9 -0.94 -3.28 14.30
N VAL A 10 -2.20 -2.91 14.04
CA VAL A 10 -2.94 -3.45 12.91
C VAL A 10 -2.22 -3.12 11.61
N VAL A 11 -1.89 -1.85 11.41
CA VAL A 11 -1.21 -1.41 10.20
C VAL A 11 0.12 -2.13 10.03
N ALA A 12 0.90 -2.22 11.11
CA ALA A 12 2.21 -2.86 11.05
C ALA A 12 2.10 -4.32 10.63
N ARG A 13 1.14 -5.05 11.18
CA ARG A 13 0.98 -6.45 10.85
C ARG A 13 0.50 -6.66 9.42
N LEU A 14 -0.46 -5.85 8.98
CA LEU A 14 -0.94 -5.96 7.61
C LEU A 14 0.14 -5.56 6.61
N ARG A 15 0.93 -4.55 6.95
CA ARG A 15 2.04 -4.13 6.11
C ARG A 15 3.09 -5.22 6.00
N ALA A 16 3.31 -5.97 7.08
CA ALA A 16 4.27 -7.06 7.07
C ALA A 16 3.77 -8.30 6.32
N GLY A 17 2.52 -8.28 5.86
CA GLY A 17 1.99 -9.37 5.07
C GLY A 17 1.06 -10.31 5.81
N SER A 18 0.75 -10.04 7.07
CA SER A 18 -0.17 -10.87 7.82
C SER A 18 -1.57 -10.77 7.24
N GLY A 19 -2.26 -11.90 7.18
CA GLY A 19 -3.66 -11.90 6.75
C GLY A 19 -4.56 -11.32 7.82
N VAL A 20 -5.83 -11.12 7.47
CA VAL A 20 -6.80 -10.55 8.39
C VAL A 20 -6.99 -11.46 9.61
N ALA A 21 -7.16 -12.76 9.39
CA ALA A 21 -7.35 -13.70 10.50
C ALA A 21 -6.15 -13.73 11.42
N ALA A 22 -4.95 -13.79 10.85
CA ALA A 22 -3.73 -13.82 11.65
C ALA A 22 -3.55 -12.54 12.45
N THR A 23 -3.88 -11.41 11.85
CA THR A 23 -3.79 -10.13 12.55
C THR A 23 -4.75 -10.07 13.73
N ALA A 24 -5.99 -10.49 13.52
CA ALA A 24 -6.98 -10.51 14.59
C ALA A 24 -6.52 -11.41 15.72
N SER A 25 -6.04 -12.58 15.38
CA SER A 25 -5.57 -13.55 16.37
C SER A 25 -4.41 -12.97 17.19
N ALA A 26 -3.45 -12.36 16.52
CA ALA A 26 -2.29 -11.78 17.20
C ALA A 26 -2.68 -10.64 18.14
N LEU A 27 -3.74 -9.93 17.82
CA LEU A 27 -4.20 -8.82 18.67
C LEU A 27 -5.22 -9.25 19.70
N GLY A 28 -5.56 -10.55 19.73
CA GLY A 28 -6.48 -11.07 20.71
C GLY A 28 -7.92 -10.67 20.50
N CYS A 29 -8.32 -10.46 19.26
CA CYS A 29 -9.70 -10.11 18.95
C CYS A 29 -10.24 -10.97 17.81
N THR A 30 -11.56 -10.91 17.59
CA THR A 30 -12.17 -11.62 16.49
C THR A 30 -11.99 -10.81 15.20
N GLU A 31 -12.18 -11.47 14.07
CA GLU A 31 -12.13 -10.76 12.79
C GLU A 31 -13.22 -9.71 12.71
N ARG A 32 -14.39 -10.01 13.29
CA ARG A 32 -15.49 -9.04 13.31
C ARG A 32 -15.10 -7.77 14.08
N ALA A 33 -14.46 -7.96 15.25
CA ALA A 33 -14.02 -6.82 16.04
C ALA A 33 -12.95 -6.02 15.32
N LEU A 34 -12.03 -6.72 14.66
CA LEU A 34 -10.99 -6.06 13.86
C LEU A 34 -11.62 -5.27 12.72
N HIS A 35 -12.59 -5.86 12.04
CA HIS A 35 -13.29 -5.21 10.95
C HIS A 35 -13.95 -3.92 11.43
N ARG A 36 -14.64 -3.98 12.57
CA ARG A 36 -15.31 -2.82 13.13
C ARG A 36 -14.32 -1.72 13.48
N ARG A 37 -13.20 -2.07 14.11
CA ARG A 37 -12.18 -1.10 14.46
C ARG A 37 -11.60 -0.40 13.24
N CYS A 38 -11.34 -1.17 12.19
CA CYS A 38 -10.79 -0.59 10.97
C CYS A 38 -11.80 0.34 10.31
N ARG A 39 -13.06 -0.06 10.25
CA ARG A 39 -14.08 0.79 9.66
C ARG A 39 -14.25 2.08 10.44
N ASP A 40 -14.21 2.01 11.76
CA ASP A 40 -14.33 3.20 12.60
C ASP A 40 -13.16 4.14 12.43
N ALA A 41 -11.96 3.60 12.30
CA ALA A 41 -10.75 4.42 12.25
C ALA A 41 -10.43 4.91 10.85
N PHE A 42 -10.64 4.06 9.83
CA PHE A 42 -10.19 4.34 8.46
C PHE A 42 -11.33 4.49 7.47
N GLY A 43 -12.51 4.08 7.84
CA GLY A 43 -13.66 4.12 6.94
C GLY A 43 -13.82 2.89 6.07
N TYR A 44 -12.93 1.91 6.20
CA TYR A 44 -13.00 0.66 5.44
C TYR A 44 -12.41 -0.47 6.26
N GLY A 45 -12.66 -1.71 5.81
CA GLY A 45 -12.25 -2.87 6.56
C GLY A 45 -10.78 -3.24 6.37
N PRO A 46 -10.32 -4.26 7.12
CA PRO A 46 -8.91 -4.63 7.07
C PRO A 46 -8.46 -5.21 5.73
N SER A 47 -9.34 -5.84 4.99
CA SER A 47 -8.96 -6.35 3.66
C SER A 47 -8.64 -5.20 2.71
N THR A 48 -9.46 -4.16 2.74
CA THR A 48 -9.20 -2.98 1.92
C THR A 48 -7.94 -2.27 2.38
N LEU A 49 -7.77 -2.15 3.68
CA LEU A 49 -6.56 -1.55 4.23
C LEU A 49 -5.32 -2.33 3.76
N ARG A 50 -5.39 -3.65 3.76
CA ARG A 50 -4.29 -4.48 3.30
C ARG A 50 -3.96 -4.22 1.83
N ARG A 51 -4.99 -4.08 0.99
CA ARG A 51 -4.80 -3.74 -0.41
C ARG A 51 -4.10 -2.40 -0.57
N ILE A 52 -4.54 -1.41 0.19
CA ILE A 52 -3.95 -0.07 0.11
C ILE A 52 -2.49 -0.10 0.55
N LEU A 53 -2.18 -0.85 1.60
CA LEU A 53 -0.80 -0.94 2.08
C LEU A 53 0.10 -1.61 1.05
N ARG A 54 -0.39 -2.67 0.37
CA ARG A 54 0.38 -3.29 -0.71
C ARG A 54 0.62 -2.31 -1.85
N PHE A 55 -0.42 -1.58 -2.22
CA PHE A 55 -0.32 -0.60 -3.27
C PHE A 55 0.72 0.48 -2.96
N ARG A 56 0.69 0.98 -1.74
CA ARG A 56 1.65 2.01 -1.32
C ARG A 56 3.08 1.47 -1.31
N MET A 57 3.25 0.24 -0.89
CA MET A 57 4.56 -0.40 -0.93
C MET A 57 5.06 -0.55 -2.37
N ALA A 58 4.16 -0.96 -3.27
CA ALA A 58 4.51 -1.11 -4.69
C ALA A 58 4.95 0.23 -5.29
N LEU A 59 4.22 1.29 -4.97
CA LEU A 59 4.59 2.62 -5.45
C LEU A 59 5.99 3.01 -4.97
N ARG A 60 6.26 2.76 -3.71
CA ARG A 60 7.55 3.12 -3.13
C ARG A 60 8.70 2.33 -3.76
N LEU A 61 8.54 1.01 -3.85
CA LEU A 61 9.59 0.15 -4.39
C LEU A 61 9.86 0.46 -5.85
N ALA A 62 8.80 0.53 -6.64
CA ALA A 62 8.94 0.82 -8.06
C ALA A 62 9.52 2.21 -8.29
N GLY A 63 9.15 3.17 -7.43
CA GLY A 63 9.70 4.50 -7.49
C GLY A 63 11.19 4.55 -7.16
N GLN A 64 11.67 3.57 -6.43
CA GLN A 64 13.09 3.43 -6.13
C GLN A 64 13.86 2.68 -7.21
N GLY A 65 13.17 2.27 -8.25
CA GLY A 65 13.82 1.58 -9.37
C GLY A 65 13.77 0.07 -9.30
N VAL A 66 13.05 -0.51 -8.34
CA VAL A 66 12.92 -1.96 -8.26
C VAL A 66 12.11 -2.46 -9.46
N PRO A 67 12.58 -3.49 -10.18
CA PRO A 67 11.82 -4.01 -11.31
C PRO A 67 10.42 -4.45 -10.89
N PHE A 68 9.45 -4.30 -11.78
CA PHE A 68 8.06 -4.56 -11.43
C PHE A 68 7.81 -5.98 -10.95
N ALA A 69 8.47 -6.97 -11.54
CA ALA A 69 8.31 -8.35 -11.08
C ALA A 69 8.74 -8.51 -9.63
N ASP A 70 9.87 -7.90 -9.27
CA ASP A 70 10.38 -7.95 -7.89
C ASP A 70 9.51 -7.11 -6.97
N THR A 71 9.04 -5.97 -7.45
CA THR A 71 8.14 -5.11 -6.70
C THR A 71 6.89 -5.88 -6.30
N ALA A 72 6.31 -6.63 -7.23
CA ALA A 72 5.09 -7.38 -6.94
C ALA A 72 5.32 -8.37 -5.80
N VAL A 73 6.41 -9.12 -5.87
CA VAL A 73 6.72 -10.11 -4.84
C VAL A 73 6.97 -9.44 -3.50
N GLN A 74 7.78 -8.40 -3.49
CA GLN A 74 8.14 -7.73 -2.23
C GLN A 74 6.97 -7.01 -1.60
N ALA A 75 6.05 -6.51 -2.42
CA ALA A 75 4.86 -5.81 -1.90
C ALA A 75 3.77 -6.76 -1.43
N GLY A 76 3.91 -8.07 -1.71
CA GLY A 76 2.97 -9.05 -1.21
C GLY A 76 1.91 -9.49 -2.20
N TYR A 77 2.10 -9.21 -3.48
CA TYR A 77 1.21 -9.71 -4.52
C TYR A 77 1.63 -11.11 -4.93
N ALA A 78 0.69 -11.86 -5.48
CA ALA A 78 1.00 -13.19 -5.96
C ALA A 78 1.95 -13.17 -7.15
N ASP A 79 1.77 -12.19 -8.04
CA ASP A 79 2.62 -12.02 -9.20
C ASP A 79 2.43 -10.61 -9.76
N GLN A 80 3.15 -10.32 -10.83
CA GLN A 80 3.10 -8.99 -11.43
C GLN A 80 1.73 -8.68 -12.03
N ALA A 81 1.06 -9.67 -12.58
CA ALA A 81 -0.27 -9.48 -13.16
C ALA A 81 -1.29 -9.11 -12.07
N HIS A 82 -1.20 -9.75 -10.92
CA HIS A 82 -2.05 -9.43 -9.78
C HIS A 82 -1.82 -7.98 -9.37
N MET A 83 -0.56 -7.58 -9.25
CA MET A 83 -0.22 -6.20 -8.91
C MET A 83 -0.80 -5.23 -9.94
N ALA A 84 -0.63 -5.51 -11.20
CA ALA A 84 -1.11 -4.62 -12.25
C ALA A 84 -2.63 -4.41 -12.19
N ARG A 85 -3.37 -5.49 -11.97
CA ARG A 85 -4.82 -5.39 -11.86
C ARG A 85 -5.24 -4.58 -10.64
N ASP A 86 -4.59 -4.84 -9.51
CA ASP A 86 -4.94 -4.17 -8.26
C ASP A 86 -4.63 -2.68 -8.34
N VAL A 87 -3.50 -2.33 -8.91
CA VAL A 87 -3.13 -0.93 -9.08
C VAL A 87 -4.13 -0.21 -9.97
N ARG A 88 -4.53 -0.84 -11.08
CA ARG A 88 -5.53 -0.24 -11.95
C ARG A 88 -6.85 -0.01 -11.24
N GLU A 89 -7.27 -0.97 -10.42
CA GLU A 89 -8.53 -0.84 -9.70
C GLU A 89 -8.48 0.28 -8.67
N LEU A 90 -7.36 0.40 -7.98
CA LEU A 90 -7.25 1.40 -6.93
C LEU A 90 -6.94 2.79 -7.46
N ALA A 91 -6.12 2.90 -8.48
CA ALA A 91 -5.64 4.19 -8.96
C ALA A 91 -6.27 4.63 -10.27
N GLY A 92 -6.91 3.73 -11.00
CA GLY A 92 -7.51 4.06 -12.28
C GLY A 92 -6.52 4.16 -13.42
N MET A 93 -5.25 3.81 -13.17
CA MET A 93 -4.23 3.86 -14.22
C MET A 93 -3.12 2.87 -13.91
N PRO A 94 -2.32 2.49 -14.91
CA PRO A 94 -1.20 1.57 -14.69
C PRO A 94 -0.13 2.16 -13.79
N LEU A 95 0.61 1.28 -13.14
CA LEU A 95 1.69 1.70 -12.26
C LEU A 95 2.71 2.56 -12.98
N SER A 96 3.04 2.23 -14.22
CA SER A 96 4.01 3.01 -14.98
C SER A 96 3.57 4.47 -15.15
N GLN A 97 2.28 4.70 -15.35
CA GLN A 97 1.78 6.07 -15.46
C GLN A 97 1.81 6.79 -14.13
N LEU A 98 1.51 6.07 -13.05
CA LEU A 98 1.61 6.66 -11.72
C LEU A 98 3.02 7.11 -11.41
N LEU A 99 3.99 6.30 -11.78
CA LEU A 99 5.39 6.64 -11.53
C LEU A 99 5.83 7.85 -12.33
N ALA A 100 5.36 7.94 -13.58
CA ALA A 100 5.68 9.09 -14.42
C ALA A 100 5.08 10.36 -13.83
N ALA A 101 3.84 10.28 -13.37
CA ALA A 101 3.19 11.44 -12.77
C ALA A 101 3.89 11.88 -11.48
N ASN A 102 4.25 10.91 -10.64
CA ASN A 102 4.95 11.21 -9.39
C ASN A 102 6.33 11.79 -9.66
N GLY A 103 7.01 11.24 -10.64
CA GLY A 103 8.32 11.74 -11.04
C GLY A 103 8.24 13.17 -11.53
N ALA A 104 7.25 13.47 -12.35
CA ALA A 104 7.06 14.81 -12.85
C ALA A 104 6.79 15.79 -11.70
N ASN A 105 5.95 15.37 -10.75
CA ASN A 105 5.66 16.21 -9.59
C ASN A 105 6.90 16.48 -8.78
N ARG A 106 7.75 15.49 -8.62
CA ARG A 106 8.97 15.67 -7.85
C ARG A 106 9.95 16.58 -8.54
N SER A 107 10.00 16.49 -9.84
CA SER A 107 10.95 17.29 -10.59
C SER A 107 10.58 18.75 -10.61
N THR A 108 9.31 19.04 -10.49
CA THR A 108 8.81 20.39 -10.64
C THR A 108 9.45 21.39 -9.73
N PRO A 109 9.56 21.15 -8.46
CA PRO A 109 10.10 22.17 -7.57
C PRO A 109 11.57 22.40 -7.79
N THR A 110 12.24 21.52 -8.40
CA THR A 110 13.64 21.71 -8.66
C THR A 110 13.77 22.46 -9.90
N PRO A 111 14.40 23.45 -9.87
CA PRO A 111 14.48 24.22 -11.05
C PRO A 111 15.24 23.59 -12.10
N SER A 112 15.23 23.15 -12.40
CA SER A 112 15.72 22.57 -13.10
C SER A 112 15.49 21.76 -13.61
N GLY A 113 15.24 21.98 -13.66
CA GLY A 113 14.93 21.48 -14.00
C GLY A 113 15.16 20.98 -14.50
N SER A 114 15.21 20.76 -14.58
CA SER A 114 15.08 20.22 -14.78
C SER A 114 15.04 19.67 -15.22
N CYS A 115 15.15 19.49 -15.34
CA CYS A 115 14.79 18.97 -15.54
C CYS A 115 14.73 18.47 -16.14
N THR A 116 14.91 18.28 -16.42
CA THR A 116 14.52 17.87 -16.74
C THR A 116 14.42 17.51 -17.08
N THR A 117 14.69 17.26 -17.28
CA THR A 117 14.25 17.08 -17.24
C THR A 117 14.13 17.10 -17.18
N ALA A 118 14.45 17.03 -17.18
CA ALA A 118 14.02 17.22 -16.83
C ALA A 118 13.74 17.26 -16.85
#